data_97e4ee2118daea5ab9dc6e5412249102
#
_entry.id   97e4ee2118daea5ab9dc6e5412249102
#
_cell.length_a   1.000
_cell.length_b   1.000
_cell.length_c   1.000
_cell.angle_alpha   90.00
_cell.angle_beta   90.00
_cell.angle_gamma   90.00
#
_symmetry.space_group_name_H-M   'P 1'
#
loop_
_entity.id
_entity.type
_entity.pdbx_description
1 polymer ?
#
loop_
_entity_poly.entity_id
_entity_poly.type
_entity_poly.pdbx_seq_one_letter_code
_entity_poly.pdbx_strand_id
1 'polypeptide(L)'
;MTNTRPPWNKGLKMGPMKQSSKDKISKANKGKNIGPKPNIWITGPDPVVHRLRRRFILARNQARFWQQKWLLSWDQYRDLLLDHAENLGKTAEELNLCREDKTEVWSIGNVQIMTRSQAVRRKKLKDKNGKVISRTNTKQLKERKNGKK
;
A
#
# COMPACT_ATOMS: atom_id res chain seq x y z
N MET A 1 -15.37 0.76 31.41
CA MET A 1 -14.60 1.99 31.75
C MET A 1 -13.26 1.91 31.05
N THR A 2 -13.06 2.65 29.95
CA THR A 2 -11.82 2.67 29.19
C THR A 2 -10.82 3.57 29.90
N ASN A 3 -9.69 2.99 30.30
CA ASN A 3 -8.62 3.71 31.02
C ASN A 3 -7.89 4.63 30.01
N THR A 4 -8.38 5.86 29.86
CA THR A 4 -7.87 6.88 28.95
C THR A 4 -6.71 7.69 29.57
N ARG A 5 -5.72 7.02 30.18
CA ARG A 5 -4.51 7.74 30.58
C ARG A 5 -3.80 8.25 29.33
N PRO A 6 -3.58 9.57 29.18
CA PRO A 6 -2.79 10.07 28.06
C PRO A 6 -1.38 9.48 28.13
N PRO A 7 -0.73 9.22 27.00
CA PRO A 7 0.66 8.74 27.02
C PRO A 7 1.51 9.72 27.86
N TRP A 8 2.31 9.16 28.76
CA TRP A 8 3.13 9.88 29.74
C TRP A 8 4.06 10.95 29.12
N ASN A 9 4.36 10.85 27.83
CA ASN A 9 5.25 11.73 27.07
C ASN A 9 4.51 12.70 26.12
N LYS A 10 3.18 12.79 26.19
CA LYS A 10 2.41 13.67 25.31
C LYS A 10 2.77 15.14 25.58
N GLY A 11 3.37 15.81 24.57
CA GLY A 11 3.78 17.21 24.66
C GLY A 11 5.21 17.44 25.16
N LEU A 12 5.92 16.41 25.62
CA LEU A 12 7.32 16.54 26.02
C LEU A 12 8.23 16.32 24.80
N LYS A 13 9.02 17.34 24.45
CA LYS A 13 10.15 17.18 23.53
C LYS A 13 11.24 16.39 24.26
N MET A 14 11.27 15.08 24.06
CA MET A 14 12.33 14.23 24.58
C MET A 14 13.64 14.61 23.90
N GLY A 15 14.61 15.07 24.69
CA GLY A 15 15.97 15.27 24.22
C GLY A 15 16.62 13.96 23.76
N PRO A 16 17.79 14.04 23.12
CA PRO A 16 18.50 12.83 22.69
C PRO A 16 18.80 11.94 23.91
N MET A 17 18.58 10.64 23.71
CA MET A 17 18.79 9.62 24.75
C MET A 17 20.23 9.70 25.30
N LYS A 18 20.38 9.70 26.62
CA LYS A 18 21.69 9.70 27.30
C LYS A 18 22.52 8.49 26.88
N GLN A 19 23.82 8.67 26.73
CA GLN A 19 24.73 7.60 26.30
C GLN A 19 24.66 6.36 27.19
N SER A 20 24.58 6.54 28.51
CA SER A 20 24.43 5.45 29.47
C SER A 20 23.18 4.60 29.23
N SER A 21 22.06 5.20 28.76
CA SER A 21 20.85 4.47 28.40
C SER A 21 21.04 3.69 27.10
N LYS A 22 21.73 4.26 26.11
CA LYS A 22 22.10 3.56 24.86
C LYS A 22 22.97 2.35 25.15
N ASP A 23 23.95 2.49 26.04
CA ASP A 23 24.85 1.41 26.41
C ASP A 23 24.13 0.27 27.16
N LYS A 24 23.17 0.61 28.04
CA LYS A 24 22.31 -0.40 28.68
C LYS A 24 21.46 -1.16 27.67
N ILE A 25 20.86 -0.48 26.70
CA ILE A 25 20.08 -1.10 25.64
C ILE A 25 20.99 -1.97 24.75
N SER A 26 22.17 -1.47 24.39
CA SER A 26 23.15 -2.23 23.62
C SER A 26 23.58 -3.49 24.35
N LYS A 27 23.92 -3.41 25.64
CA LYS A 27 24.23 -4.58 26.48
C LYS A 27 23.08 -5.58 26.56
N ALA A 28 21.86 -5.09 26.78
CA ALA A 28 20.67 -5.95 26.89
C ALA A 28 20.36 -6.67 25.59
N ASN A 29 20.77 -6.11 24.47
CA ASN A 29 20.53 -6.64 23.13
C ASN A 29 21.73 -7.45 22.58
N LYS A 30 22.88 -7.37 23.23
CA LYS A 30 24.06 -8.14 22.84
C LYS A 30 23.79 -9.64 22.94
N GLY A 31 23.95 -10.37 21.82
CA GLY A 31 23.68 -11.80 21.73
C GLY A 31 22.20 -12.15 21.44
N LYS A 32 21.29 -11.20 21.55
CA LYS A 32 19.94 -11.39 20.99
C LYS A 32 20.04 -11.12 19.50
N ASN A 33 19.61 -12.07 18.69
CA ASN A 33 19.60 -11.95 17.24
C ASN A 33 18.50 -10.96 16.81
N ILE A 34 18.75 -9.66 17.08
CA ILE A 34 17.85 -8.52 16.82
C ILE A 34 18.11 -7.95 15.42
N GLY A 35 18.90 -8.66 14.63
CA GLY A 35 18.93 -8.38 13.21
C GLY A 35 17.52 -8.49 12.64
N PRO A 36 17.21 -7.79 11.53
CA PRO A 36 15.97 -8.01 10.84
C PRO A 36 15.87 -9.52 10.65
N LYS A 37 14.93 -10.16 11.37
CA LYS A 37 14.61 -11.57 11.12
C LYS A 37 14.35 -11.65 9.64
N PRO A 38 15.19 -12.31 8.85
CA PRO A 38 14.96 -12.33 7.43
C PRO A 38 13.60 -12.95 7.26
N ASN A 39 12.64 -12.17 6.72
CA ASN A 39 11.32 -12.67 6.38
C ASN A 39 11.37 -13.83 5.36
N ILE A 40 12.55 -14.19 4.93
CA ILE A 40 12.96 -15.41 4.27
C ILE A 40 12.31 -16.65 4.91
N TRP A 41 12.16 -16.68 6.24
CA TRP A 41 11.55 -17.78 6.97
C TRP A 41 10.07 -18.00 6.64
N ILE A 42 9.36 -16.98 6.17
CA ILE A 42 7.94 -17.08 5.81
C ILE A 42 7.74 -17.50 4.35
N THR A 43 8.71 -17.15 3.48
CA THR A 43 8.57 -17.31 2.03
C THR A 43 9.68 -18.16 1.40
N GLY A 44 10.61 -18.68 2.22
CA GLY A 44 11.80 -19.40 1.74
C GLY A 44 12.95 -18.45 1.32
N PRO A 45 14.03 -19.01 0.77
CA PRO A 45 15.27 -18.30 0.47
C PRO A 45 15.17 -17.38 -0.78
N ASP A 46 14.10 -17.46 -1.55
CA ASP A 46 13.96 -16.71 -2.79
C ASP A 46 13.63 -15.23 -2.52
N PRO A 47 14.54 -14.29 -2.86
CA PRO A 47 14.35 -12.87 -2.65
C PRO A 47 13.21 -12.28 -3.52
N VAL A 48 12.91 -12.88 -4.67
CA VAL A 48 11.84 -12.44 -5.55
C VAL A 48 10.49 -12.74 -4.90
N VAL A 49 10.28 -13.98 -4.46
CA VAL A 49 9.07 -14.41 -3.75
C VAL A 49 8.88 -13.58 -2.47
N HIS A 50 9.97 -13.29 -1.76
CA HIS A 50 9.91 -12.45 -0.57
C HIS A 50 9.44 -11.02 -0.90
N ARG A 51 9.98 -10.41 -1.97
CA ARG A 51 9.57 -9.08 -2.44
C ARG A 51 8.09 -9.06 -2.83
N LEU A 52 7.61 -10.08 -3.55
CA LEU A 52 6.21 -10.23 -3.92
C LEU A 52 5.31 -10.37 -2.69
N ARG A 53 5.75 -11.16 -1.67
CA ARG A 53 4.99 -11.29 -0.42
C ARG A 53 4.80 -9.97 0.31
N ARG A 54 5.84 -9.16 0.39
CA ARG A 54 5.74 -7.81 0.96
C ARG A 54 4.76 -6.94 0.18
N ARG A 55 4.82 -6.97 -1.16
CA ARG A 55 3.88 -6.23 -2.03
C ARG A 55 2.43 -6.70 -1.83
N PHE A 56 2.20 -8.00 -1.74
CA PHE A 56 0.89 -8.57 -1.45
C PHE A 56 0.30 -8.02 -0.15
N ILE A 57 1.08 -8.07 0.94
CA ILE A 57 0.64 -7.56 2.25
C ILE A 57 0.32 -6.06 2.17
N LEU A 58 1.16 -5.27 1.53
CA LEU A 58 0.93 -3.83 1.35
C LEU A 58 -0.33 -3.54 0.51
N ALA A 59 -0.52 -4.25 -0.60
CA ALA A 59 -1.69 -4.08 -1.46
C ALA A 59 -2.99 -4.46 -0.73
N ARG A 60 -2.98 -5.58 0.00
CA ARG A 60 -4.12 -6.03 0.83
C ARG A 60 -4.45 -5.03 1.94
N ASN A 61 -3.43 -4.51 2.63
CA ASN A 61 -3.63 -3.52 3.68
C ASN A 61 -4.16 -2.19 3.11
N GLN A 62 -3.68 -1.79 1.94
CA GLN A 62 -4.18 -0.61 1.24
C GLN A 62 -5.63 -0.79 0.80
N ALA A 63 -6.01 -1.96 0.28
CA ALA A 63 -7.38 -2.27 -0.06
C ALA A 63 -8.29 -2.20 1.18
N ARG A 64 -7.84 -2.77 2.32
CA ARG A 64 -8.55 -2.69 3.59
C ARG A 64 -8.73 -1.24 4.07
N PHE A 65 -7.69 -0.42 3.99
CA PHE A 65 -7.74 1.01 4.35
C PHE A 65 -8.81 1.76 3.54
N TRP A 66 -8.94 1.44 2.24
CA TRP A 66 -9.96 2.01 1.36
C TRP A 66 -11.30 1.27 1.40
N GLN A 67 -11.50 0.36 2.39
CA GLN A 67 -12.72 -0.44 2.56
C GLN A 67 -13.07 -1.28 1.32
N GLN A 68 -12.08 -1.67 0.55
CA GLN A 68 -12.23 -2.49 -0.64
C GLN A 68 -12.11 -3.96 -0.27
N LYS A 69 -13.04 -4.78 -0.75
CA LYS A 69 -13.01 -6.22 -0.51
C LYS A 69 -11.87 -6.87 -1.30
N TRP A 70 -11.06 -7.67 -0.62
CA TRP A 70 -9.91 -8.38 -1.17
C TRP A 70 -10.15 -9.88 -1.11
N LEU A 71 -10.23 -10.52 -2.28
CA LEU A 71 -10.47 -11.96 -2.43
C LEU A 71 -9.27 -12.73 -3.01
N LEU A 72 -8.22 -12.04 -3.47
CA LEU A 72 -7.04 -12.70 -3.99
C LEU A 72 -6.29 -13.43 -2.88
N SER A 73 -6.02 -14.73 -3.10
CA SER A 73 -5.11 -15.49 -2.26
C SER A 73 -3.65 -15.11 -2.52
N TRP A 74 -2.75 -15.51 -1.63
CA TRP A 74 -1.32 -15.30 -1.86
C TRP A 74 -0.83 -16.03 -3.12
N ASP A 75 -1.26 -17.28 -3.32
CA ASP A 75 -0.81 -18.07 -4.46
C ASP A 75 -1.28 -17.46 -5.78
N GLN A 76 -2.54 -17.07 -5.88
CA GLN A 76 -3.06 -16.35 -7.05
C GLN A 76 -2.29 -15.05 -7.34
N TYR A 77 -1.97 -14.28 -6.30
CA TYR A 77 -1.21 -13.04 -6.46
C TYR A 77 0.23 -13.30 -6.90
N ARG A 78 0.88 -14.33 -6.34
CA ARG A 78 2.23 -14.75 -6.71
C ARG A 78 2.26 -15.20 -8.16
N ASP A 79 1.36 -16.08 -8.57
CA ASP A 79 1.35 -16.69 -9.90
C ASP A 79 1.08 -15.64 -10.99
N LEU A 80 0.22 -14.65 -10.71
CA LEU A 80 0.01 -13.51 -11.61
C LEU A 80 1.24 -12.62 -11.80
N LEU A 81 2.09 -12.48 -10.80
CA LEU A 81 3.14 -11.46 -10.80
C LEU A 81 4.55 -12.02 -10.85
N LEU A 82 4.73 -13.33 -10.78
CA LEU A 82 6.04 -13.96 -10.71
C LEU A 82 6.88 -13.62 -11.94
N ASP A 83 6.32 -13.77 -13.13
CA ASP A 83 7.00 -13.51 -14.41
C ASP A 83 7.30 -12.01 -14.63
N HIS A 84 6.62 -11.15 -13.87
CA HIS A 84 6.76 -9.70 -13.97
C HIS A 84 7.49 -9.07 -12.78
N ALA A 85 8.01 -9.90 -11.87
CA ALA A 85 8.49 -9.45 -10.55
C ALA A 85 9.59 -8.38 -10.62
N GLU A 86 10.44 -8.42 -11.63
CA GLU A 86 11.52 -7.45 -11.83
C GLU A 86 11.01 -6.11 -12.36
N ASN A 87 9.94 -6.14 -13.13
CA ASN A 87 9.35 -4.96 -13.78
C ASN A 87 8.29 -4.28 -12.91
N LEU A 88 8.06 -4.77 -11.69
CA LEU A 88 7.10 -4.19 -10.77
C LEU A 88 7.67 -2.99 -10.02
N GLY A 89 7.03 -1.83 -10.11
CA GLY A 89 7.56 -0.65 -9.44
C GLY A 89 6.60 0.52 -9.29
N LYS A 90 7.18 1.71 -9.16
CA LYS A 90 6.48 2.97 -8.92
C LYS A 90 6.65 3.99 -10.04
N THR A 91 7.53 3.74 -10.98
CA THR A 91 7.75 4.62 -12.13
C THR A 91 6.61 4.50 -13.14
N ALA A 92 6.56 5.38 -14.13
CA ALA A 92 5.49 5.43 -15.12
C ALA A 92 5.43 4.16 -15.99
N GLU A 93 6.60 3.58 -16.27
CA GLU A 93 6.79 2.43 -17.15
C GLU A 93 6.68 1.10 -16.41
N GLU A 94 6.83 1.11 -15.08
CA GLU A 94 6.79 -0.11 -14.28
C GLU A 94 5.38 -0.66 -14.14
N LEU A 95 5.29 -1.99 -14.07
CA LEU A 95 4.05 -2.73 -13.98
C LEU A 95 3.44 -2.66 -12.57
N ASN A 96 2.12 -2.66 -12.53
CA ASN A 96 1.34 -2.72 -11.31
C ASN A 96 0.08 -3.57 -11.53
N LEU A 97 -0.34 -4.26 -10.46
CA LEU A 97 -1.63 -4.93 -10.45
C LEU A 97 -2.74 -3.90 -10.25
N CYS A 98 -3.69 -3.87 -11.14
CA CYS A 98 -4.83 -2.95 -11.11
C CYS A 98 -6.13 -3.72 -11.29
N ARG A 99 -7.22 -3.19 -10.72
CA ARG A 99 -8.55 -3.72 -11.02
C ARG A 99 -9.01 -3.25 -12.40
N GLU A 100 -9.69 -4.12 -13.11
CA GLU A 100 -10.36 -3.78 -14.36
C GLU A 100 -11.56 -2.88 -14.09
N ASP A 101 -12.48 -3.34 -13.26
CA ASP A 101 -13.54 -2.50 -12.71
C ASP A 101 -13.20 -2.12 -11.26
N LYS A 102 -13.20 -0.82 -10.99
CA LYS A 102 -12.88 -0.27 -9.65
C LYS A 102 -14.03 -0.36 -8.67
N THR A 103 -15.23 -0.58 -9.14
CA THR A 103 -16.44 -0.76 -8.31
C THR A 103 -16.49 -2.17 -7.74
N GLU A 104 -15.90 -3.13 -8.43
CA GLU A 104 -15.86 -4.52 -8.02
C GLU A 104 -14.71 -4.84 -7.04
N VAL A 105 -14.75 -6.05 -6.53
CA VAL A 105 -13.77 -6.58 -5.56
C VAL A 105 -12.44 -6.92 -6.22
N TRP A 106 -11.38 -7.01 -5.43
CA TRP A 106 -10.10 -7.55 -5.87
C TRP A 106 -10.18 -9.08 -5.99
N SER A 107 -10.44 -9.58 -7.18
CA SER A 107 -10.55 -11.01 -7.53
C SER A 107 -9.72 -11.33 -8.76
N ILE A 108 -9.45 -12.62 -8.98
CA ILE A 108 -8.67 -13.08 -10.13
C ILE A 108 -9.27 -12.66 -11.48
N GLY A 109 -10.60 -12.62 -11.57
CA GLY A 109 -11.32 -12.20 -12.77
C GLY A 109 -11.43 -10.69 -12.97
N ASN A 110 -11.06 -9.89 -11.96
CA ASN A 110 -11.17 -8.41 -12.02
C ASN A 110 -9.81 -7.72 -11.85
N VAL A 111 -8.71 -8.43 -12.05
CA VAL A 111 -7.37 -7.83 -11.97
C VAL A 111 -6.61 -8.01 -13.26
N GLN A 112 -5.81 -7.01 -13.60
CA GLN A 112 -4.90 -7.06 -14.73
C GLN A 112 -3.60 -6.33 -14.41
N ILE A 113 -2.54 -6.74 -15.09
CA ILE A 113 -1.23 -6.13 -14.98
C ILE A 113 -1.13 -5.06 -16.05
N MET A 114 -0.76 -3.86 -15.65
CA MET A 114 -0.56 -2.74 -16.58
C MET A 114 0.50 -1.77 -16.06
N THR A 115 1.03 -0.93 -16.93
CA THR A 115 1.94 0.12 -16.51
C THR A 115 1.22 1.16 -15.66
N ARG A 116 1.97 1.84 -14.80
CA ARG A 116 1.40 2.91 -13.97
C ARG A 116 0.81 4.04 -14.82
N SER A 117 1.44 4.37 -15.95
CA SER A 117 0.91 5.38 -16.88
C SER A 117 -0.45 4.96 -17.46
N GLN A 118 -0.62 3.70 -17.86
CA GLN A 118 -1.91 3.16 -18.32
C GLN A 118 -2.95 3.20 -17.20
N ALA A 119 -2.60 2.78 -15.98
CA ALA A 119 -3.50 2.81 -14.82
C ALA A 119 -3.96 4.25 -14.48
N VAL A 120 -3.08 5.23 -14.63
CA VAL A 120 -3.42 6.65 -14.42
C VAL A 120 -4.33 7.17 -15.52
N ARG A 121 -4.08 6.82 -16.79
CA ARG A 121 -4.96 7.19 -17.92
C ARG A 121 -6.37 6.65 -17.74
N ARG A 122 -6.53 5.41 -17.25
CA ARG A 122 -7.83 4.81 -16.94
C ARG A 122 -8.56 5.52 -15.78
N LYS A 123 -7.86 6.22 -14.90
CA LYS A 123 -8.47 7.02 -13.82
C LYS A 123 -9.12 8.30 -14.29
N LYS A 124 -8.95 8.69 -15.54
CA LYS A 124 -9.63 9.86 -16.09
C LYS A 124 -11.11 9.54 -16.17
N LEU A 125 -11.90 10.25 -15.35
CA LEU A 125 -13.34 10.16 -15.38
C LEU A 125 -13.83 10.59 -16.77
N LYS A 126 -14.69 9.79 -17.37
CA LYS A 126 -15.42 10.17 -18.57
C LYS A 126 -16.78 10.73 -18.17
N ASP A 127 -17.24 11.78 -18.83
CA ASP A 127 -18.61 12.27 -18.70
C ASP A 127 -19.60 11.32 -19.44
N LYS A 128 -20.88 11.62 -19.33
CA LYS A 128 -21.93 10.84 -20.00
C LYS A 128 -21.74 10.72 -21.53
N ASN A 129 -20.96 11.62 -22.11
CA ASN A 129 -20.67 11.69 -23.56
C ASN A 129 -19.30 11.07 -23.90
N GLY A 130 -18.65 10.38 -22.95
CA GLY A 130 -17.33 9.77 -23.15
C GLY A 130 -16.14 10.73 -23.10
N LYS A 131 -16.38 12.04 -22.88
CA LYS A 131 -15.34 13.06 -22.80
C LYS A 131 -14.59 12.95 -21.47
N VAL A 132 -13.26 12.96 -21.56
CA VAL A 132 -12.39 12.89 -20.36
C VAL A 132 -12.53 14.16 -19.53
N ILE A 133 -13.01 14.03 -18.30
CA ILE A 133 -13.09 15.14 -17.35
C ILE A 133 -11.77 15.26 -16.62
N SER A 134 -11.08 16.37 -16.76
CA SER A 134 -9.89 16.69 -15.97
C SER A 134 -10.27 16.84 -14.49
N ARG A 135 -9.34 16.53 -13.56
CA ARG A 135 -9.57 16.68 -12.10
C ARG A 135 -9.98 18.10 -11.69
N THR A 136 -9.50 19.11 -12.40
CA THR A 136 -9.86 20.52 -12.19
C THR A 136 -11.35 20.77 -12.45
N ASN A 137 -11.91 20.16 -13.50
CA ASN A 137 -13.32 20.33 -13.84
C ASN A 137 -14.26 19.62 -12.85
N THR A 138 -13.79 18.57 -12.15
CA THR A 138 -14.62 17.85 -11.15
C THR A 138 -14.87 18.71 -9.91
N LYS A 139 -13.92 19.57 -9.54
CA LYS A 139 -14.07 20.52 -8.41
C LYS A 139 -15.09 21.59 -8.74
N GLN A 140 -14.99 22.18 -9.94
CA GLN A 140 -15.94 23.18 -10.44
C GLN A 140 -17.37 22.63 -10.63
N LEU A 141 -17.51 21.37 -11.04
CA LEU A 141 -18.81 20.70 -11.14
C LEU A 141 -19.49 20.48 -9.79
N LYS A 142 -18.70 20.20 -8.73
CA LYS A 142 -19.22 20.09 -7.36
C LYS A 142 -19.64 21.44 -6.79
N GLU A 143 -18.87 22.49 -7.06
CA GLU A 143 -19.18 23.85 -6.62
C GLU A 143 -20.46 24.40 -7.30
N ARG A 144 -20.67 24.11 -8.60
CA ARG A 144 -21.90 24.47 -9.32
C ARG A 144 -23.16 23.72 -8.81
N LYS A 145 -23.01 22.49 -8.30
CA LYS A 145 -24.14 21.76 -7.71
C LYS A 145 -24.52 22.25 -6.33
N ASN A 146 -23.53 22.73 -5.55
CA ASN A 146 -23.76 23.24 -4.20
C ASN A 146 -24.15 24.74 -4.18
N GLY A 147 -23.97 25.47 -5.27
CA GLY A 147 -24.34 26.88 -5.40
C GLY A 147 -25.75 27.12 -5.94
N LYS A 148 -26.55 26.08 -6.19
CA LYS A 148 -27.95 26.18 -6.56
C LYS A 148 -28.84 25.68 -5.40
N LYS A 149 -28.82 26.42 -4.31
CA LYS A 149 -29.88 26.42 -3.30
C LYS A 149 -30.33 27.85 -3.07
#